data_3c71c86d5bc5e4206f53fd90ea841d14
#
_entry.id   3c71c86d5bc5e4206f53fd90ea841d14
#
_cell.length_a   1.000
_cell.length_b   1.000
_cell.length_c   1.000
_cell.angle_alpha   90.00
_cell.angle_beta   90.00
_cell.angle_gamma   90.00
#
_symmetry.space_group_name_H-M   'P 1'
#
loop_
_entity.id
_entity.type
_entity.pdbx_description
1 polymer ?
#
loop_
_entity_poly.entity_id
_entity_poly.type
_entity_poly.pdbx_seq_one_letter_code
_entity_poly.pdbx_strand_id
1 'polypeptide(L)'
;MDKRTVVTAVLCAAAALGASAAVAELAPPPEASAPVRAKAAQPSTSSQASPRAQEARPQLSAAPGSTLPPAVTPPPGGPAAFTGALFTDGLDSDHFCTATVVQSPGRNLIVTAGHCLMDGDQSDGTAVFAPAYANGVAPYGTWKIQQVYEDDRWAEGTDDDFDLAFARLAPDDRGRAVEDVTGAAVLDTTGRAGEEVTVTGYPADRKVPRTCTAVAVRESATQQRFDCADFPGGTSGSAWIARDGKIIGVLTGGDTDDVSTSTVLGDYAASLFAKATAGAKAASPAGR
;
A
#
# COMPACT_ATOMS: atom_id res chain seq x y z
N MET A 1 43.19 20.61 49.81
CA MET A 1 42.10 20.45 50.79
C MET A 1 40.98 19.72 50.04
N ASP A 2 41.07 18.49 49.99
CA ASP A 2 40.56 17.36 50.73
C ASP A 2 39.08 17.48 51.12
N LYS A 3 38.25 16.62 50.51
CA LYS A 3 37.38 15.69 51.26
C LYS A 3 36.66 14.73 50.30
N ARG A 4 37.07 13.49 50.44
CA ARG A 4 36.40 12.26 50.00
C ARG A 4 35.07 12.10 50.72
N THR A 5 34.05 11.56 50.05
CA THR A 5 33.02 10.78 50.76
C THR A 5 32.66 9.57 49.88
N VAL A 6 32.99 8.44 50.41
CA VAL A 6 32.64 7.07 50.00
C VAL A 6 31.27 6.78 50.65
N VAL A 7 30.32 6.22 49.92
CA VAL A 7 29.14 5.57 50.51
C VAL A 7 28.92 4.19 49.83
N THR A 8 28.88 3.28 50.70
CA THR A 8 28.91 1.84 50.73
C THR A 8 27.66 1.19 50.09
N ALA A 9 27.92 0.07 49.41
CA ALA A 9 26.92 -0.89 48.97
C ALA A 9 26.25 -1.62 50.14
N VAL A 10 24.97 -1.92 50.04
CA VAL A 10 24.28 -2.92 50.87
C VAL A 10 23.59 -3.92 49.89
N LEU A 11 24.14 -5.12 49.85
CA LEU A 11 23.46 -6.32 49.34
C LEU A 11 22.44 -6.79 50.39
N CYS A 12 21.21 -7.07 49.96
CA CYS A 12 20.29 -7.98 50.66
C CYS A 12 19.85 -9.07 49.74
N ALA A 13 20.39 -10.26 49.97
CA ALA A 13 19.90 -11.52 49.41
C ALA A 13 18.77 -12.04 50.34
N ALA A 14 17.63 -12.37 49.76
CA ALA A 14 16.59 -13.17 50.44
C ALA A 14 16.25 -14.36 49.53
N ALA A 15 16.67 -15.52 49.98
CA ALA A 15 16.25 -16.80 49.42
C ALA A 15 14.92 -17.22 50.02
N ALA A 16 13.93 -17.55 49.20
CA ALA A 16 12.72 -18.22 49.63
C ALA A 16 12.57 -19.53 48.84
N LEU A 17 12.75 -20.63 49.56
CA LEU A 17 12.45 -21.99 49.17
C LEU A 17 10.91 -22.17 49.24
N GLY A 18 10.29 -22.51 48.11
CA GLY A 18 8.88 -22.90 48.04
C GLY A 18 8.76 -24.26 47.37
N ALA A 19 8.25 -25.23 48.11
CA ALA A 19 8.09 -26.62 47.76
C ALA A 19 7.04 -26.84 46.66
N SER A 20 7.37 -27.63 45.66
CA SER A 20 6.47 -28.12 44.59
C SER A 20 5.66 -29.31 45.13
N ALA A 21 4.35 -29.22 45.17
CA ALA A 21 3.46 -30.36 45.31
C ALA A 21 3.03 -30.82 43.92
N ALA A 22 3.46 -32.01 43.52
CA ALA A 22 2.99 -32.69 42.34
C ALA A 22 1.61 -33.30 42.60
N VAL A 23 0.62 -32.88 41.86
CA VAL A 23 -0.69 -33.55 41.79
C VAL A 23 -0.67 -34.44 40.57
N ALA A 24 -0.70 -35.75 40.81
CA ALA A 24 -0.84 -36.79 39.79
C ALA A 24 -2.33 -36.87 39.40
N GLU A 25 -2.67 -36.55 38.17
CA GLU A 25 -4.00 -36.73 37.61
C GLU A 25 -4.11 -38.13 36.98
N LEU A 26 -5.02 -38.94 37.53
CA LEU A 26 -5.30 -40.29 37.01
C LEU A 26 -6.05 -40.22 35.68
N ALA A 27 -5.54 -40.90 34.69
CA ALA A 27 -6.22 -41.15 33.42
C ALA A 27 -7.37 -42.17 33.61
N PRO A 28 -8.54 -42.01 32.94
CA PRO A 28 -9.59 -43.00 32.95
C PRO A 28 -9.28 -44.18 32.01
N PRO A 29 -9.85 -45.39 32.30
CA PRO A 29 -9.58 -46.61 31.52
C PRO A 29 -10.29 -46.61 30.16
N PRO A 30 -9.82 -47.43 29.19
CA PRO A 30 -10.41 -47.52 27.86
C PRO A 30 -11.71 -48.31 27.87
N GLU A 31 -12.79 -47.75 27.32
CA GLU A 31 -14.03 -48.44 27.08
C GLU A 31 -13.99 -49.40 25.89
N ALA A 32 -14.64 -50.54 26.05
CA ALA A 32 -14.65 -51.67 25.14
C ALA A 32 -15.39 -51.38 23.82
N SER A 33 -14.82 -51.87 22.74
CA SER A 33 -15.36 -51.83 21.40
C SER A 33 -16.60 -52.73 21.24
N ALA A 34 -17.73 -52.20 20.78
CA ALA A 34 -18.87 -52.95 20.28
C ALA A 34 -18.82 -53.05 18.73
N PRO A 35 -19.36 -54.13 18.12
CA PRO A 35 -19.12 -54.42 16.70
C PRO A 35 -19.98 -53.54 15.76
N VAL A 36 -19.36 -53.02 14.74
CA VAL A 36 -19.94 -52.22 13.66
C VAL A 36 -20.74 -53.10 12.72
N ARG A 37 -22.04 -52.85 12.64
CA ARG A 37 -22.95 -53.42 11.65
C ARG A 37 -22.83 -52.58 10.37
N ALA A 38 -22.36 -53.18 9.28
CA ALA A 38 -22.32 -52.57 7.97
C ALA A 38 -23.73 -52.19 7.48
N LYS A 39 -23.97 -50.95 7.15
CA LYS A 39 -25.17 -50.47 6.45
C LYS A 39 -24.73 -49.81 5.14
N ALA A 40 -25.40 -50.26 4.10
CA ALA A 40 -25.16 -49.98 2.69
C ALA A 40 -24.93 -48.49 2.36
N ALA A 41 -24.00 -48.26 1.42
CA ALA A 41 -23.69 -46.96 0.83
C ALA A 41 -24.91 -46.38 0.10
N GLN A 42 -25.30 -45.17 0.47
CA GLN A 42 -26.08 -44.28 -0.38
C GLN A 42 -25.15 -43.27 -1.04
N PRO A 43 -25.35 -42.89 -2.30
CA PRO A 43 -24.49 -41.92 -2.96
C PRO A 43 -24.73 -40.54 -2.35
N SER A 44 -23.67 -39.95 -1.82
CA SER A 44 -23.64 -38.58 -1.37
C SER A 44 -23.78 -37.68 -2.59
N THR A 45 -24.89 -37.01 -2.74
CA THR A 45 -24.99 -35.82 -3.60
C THR A 45 -24.10 -34.75 -3.00
N SER A 46 -23.00 -34.49 -3.67
CA SER A 46 -22.16 -33.31 -3.40
C SER A 46 -23.01 -32.07 -3.64
N SER A 47 -23.36 -31.40 -2.55
CA SER A 47 -23.87 -30.04 -2.60
C SER A 47 -22.70 -29.17 -3.06
N GLN A 48 -22.63 -28.91 -4.37
CA GLN A 48 -21.81 -27.85 -4.91
C GLN A 48 -22.38 -26.54 -4.35
N ALA A 49 -21.60 -25.90 -3.49
CA ALA A 49 -21.84 -24.50 -3.17
C ALA A 49 -21.81 -23.74 -4.51
N SER A 50 -22.94 -23.21 -4.91
CA SER A 50 -23.04 -22.30 -6.03
C SER A 50 -22.07 -21.15 -5.78
N PRO A 51 -21.19 -20.79 -6.74
CA PRO A 51 -20.49 -19.52 -6.67
C PRO A 51 -21.57 -18.43 -6.61
N ARG A 52 -21.51 -17.63 -5.57
CA ARG A 52 -22.30 -16.40 -5.45
C ARG A 52 -22.08 -15.65 -6.74
N ALA A 53 -23.13 -15.48 -7.53
CA ALA A 53 -23.09 -14.72 -8.75
C ALA A 53 -22.58 -13.31 -8.35
N GLN A 54 -21.37 -12.99 -8.74
CA GLN A 54 -20.94 -11.61 -8.86
C GLN A 54 -21.94 -11.00 -9.85
N GLU A 55 -22.75 -10.08 -9.35
CA GLU A 55 -23.59 -9.27 -10.22
C GLU A 55 -22.64 -8.60 -11.21
N ALA A 56 -22.78 -9.00 -12.46
CA ALA A 56 -22.02 -8.39 -13.56
C ALA A 56 -22.33 -6.88 -13.55
N ARG A 57 -21.36 -6.06 -13.15
CA ARG A 57 -21.41 -4.61 -13.34
C ARG A 57 -21.72 -4.37 -14.82
N PRO A 58 -22.62 -3.45 -15.15
CA PRO A 58 -22.85 -3.10 -16.55
C PRO A 58 -21.51 -2.63 -17.13
N GLN A 59 -20.94 -3.40 -18.04
CA GLN A 59 -19.83 -2.94 -18.85
C GLN A 59 -20.36 -1.78 -19.70
N LEU A 60 -19.96 -0.57 -19.38
CA LEU A 60 -20.09 0.55 -20.29
C LEU A 60 -19.09 0.31 -21.43
N SER A 61 -19.54 -0.39 -22.47
CA SER A 61 -18.76 -0.53 -23.70
C SER A 61 -18.38 0.86 -24.19
N ALA A 62 -17.09 1.08 -24.44
CA ALA A 62 -16.62 2.25 -25.14
C ALA A 62 -17.41 2.39 -26.46
N ALA A 63 -17.85 3.60 -26.78
CA ALA A 63 -18.58 3.86 -28.02
C ALA A 63 -17.75 3.41 -29.24
N PRO A 64 -18.35 2.72 -30.23
CA PRO A 64 -17.61 2.28 -31.41
C PRO A 64 -17.00 3.49 -32.14
N GLY A 65 -15.67 3.57 -32.20
CA GLY A 65 -14.95 4.63 -32.90
C GLY A 65 -14.15 5.60 -32.04
N SER A 66 -14.21 5.51 -30.70
CA SER A 66 -13.32 6.28 -29.83
C SER A 66 -12.00 5.52 -29.67
N THR A 67 -10.93 6.04 -30.25
CA THR A 67 -9.57 5.56 -29.93
C THR A 67 -9.17 6.11 -28.57
N LEU A 68 -8.87 5.21 -27.61
CA LEU A 68 -8.36 5.63 -26.31
C LEU A 68 -7.05 6.41 -26.47
N PRO A 69 -6.78 7.41 -25.62
CA PRO A 69 -5.49 8.07 -25.62
C PRO A 69 -4.39 7.03 -25.32
N PRO A 70 -3.29 7.03 -26.07
CA PRO A 70 -2.19 6.11 -25.84
C PRO A 70 -1.35 6.58 -24.63
N ALA A 71 -0.94 5.64 -23.79
CA ALA A 71 0.08 5.92 -22.80
C ALA A 71 1.46 6.11 -23.48
N VAL A 72 2.23 7.07 -23.02
CA VAL A 72 3.56 7.39 -23.50
C VAL A 72 4.59 7.38 -22.38
N THR A 73 5.88 7.33 -22.70
CA THR A 73 6.93 7.54 -21.69
C THR A 73 6.94 9.01 -21.28
N PRO A 74 6.84 9.34 -19.98
CA PRO A 74 6.82 10.72 -19.52
C PRO A 74 8.17 11.42 -19.77
N PRO A 75 8.18 12.73 -19.99
CA PRO A 75 9.42 13.50 -19.95
C PRO A 75 10.00 13.51 -18.54
N PRO A 76 11.33 13.63 -18.40
CA PRO A 76 11.96 13.79 -17.09
C PRO A 76 11.47 15.04 -16.35
N GLY A 77 11.30 14.93 -15.03
CA GLY A 77 10.87 16.05 -14.18
C GLY A 77 9.35 16.15 -14.03
N GLY A 78 8.88 17.22 -13.40
CA GLY A 78 7.46 17.38 -13.06
C GLY A 78 6.92 16.21 -12.23
N PRO A 79 5.68 15.76 -12.48
CA PRO A 79 5.09 14.62 -11.77
C PRO A 79 5.91 13.34 -11.82
N ALA A 80 6.65 13.09 -12.89
CA ALA A 80 7.51 11.91 -13.00
C ALA A 80 8.69 11.93 -12.01
N ALA A 81 9.08 13.08 -11.47
CA ALA A 81 10.17 13.17 -10.50
C ALA A 81 9.79 12.60 -9.14
N PHE A 82 8.54 12.77 -8.72
CA PHE A 82 8.04 12.32 -7.42
C PHE A 82 7.12 11.08 -7.51
N THR A 83 6.94 10.52 -8.72
CA THR A 83 6.32 9.20 -8.92
C THR A 83 7.42 8.15 -9.10
N GLY A 84 7.26 6.98 -8.53
CA GLY A 84 8.28 5.93 -8.55
C GLY A 84 7.73 4.53 -8.46
N ALA A 85 8.60 3.56 -8.72
CA ALA A 85 8.29 2.15 -8.60
C ALA A 85 8.54 1.63 -7.18
N LEU A 86 7.73 0.65 -6.75
CA LEU A 86 7.89 -0.10 -5.51
C LEU A 86 8.55 -1.45 -5.82
N PHE A 87 9.61 -1.78 -5.07
CA PHE A 87 10.37 -3.02 -5.18
C PHE A 87 10.31 -3.78 -3.87
N THR A 88 10.26 -5.12 -3.93
CA THR A 88 10.22 -5.97 -2.73
C THR A 88 11.55 -5.97 -1.99
N ASP A 89 12.67 -6.10 -2.70
CA ASP A 89 14.02 -6.23 -2.11
C ASP A 89 15.07 -5.48 -2.95
N GLY A 90 14.94 -4.14 -2.96
CA GLY A 90 15.86 -3.29 -3.71
C GLY A 90 15.72 -3.39 -5.24
N LEU A 91 16.62 -2.71 -5.97
CA LEU A 91 16.54 -2.57 -7.42
C LEU A 91 16.90 -3.84 -8.21
N ASP A 92 17.45 -4.87 -7.55
CA ASP A 92 17.78 -6.16 -8.15
C ASP A 92 16.56 -7.08 -8.27
N SER A 93 15.46 -6.76 -7.58
CA SER A 93 14.17 -7.43 -7.71
C SER A 93 13.30 -6.77 -8.78
N ASP A 94 12.21 -7.44 -9.17
CA ASP A 94 11.19 -6.84 -10.02
C ASP A 94 10.36 -5.85 -9.20
N HIS A 95 9.95 -4.74 -9.82
CA HIS A 95 8.98 -3.84 -9.22
C HIS A 95 7.56 -4.39 -9.42
N PHE A 96 6.69 -4.09 -8.47
CA PHE A 96 5.36 -4.67 -8.42
C PHE A 96 4.22 -3.65 -8.45
N CYS A 97 4.47 -2.42 -8.02
CA CYS A 97 3.50 -1.32 -7.93
C CYS A 97 4.15 0.04 -8.15
N THR A 98 3.32 1.04 -8.18
CA THR A 98 3.67 2.46 -8.30
C THR A 98 3.31 3.20 -7.01
N ALA A 99 4.07 4.23 -6.65
CA ALA A 99 3.72 5.15 -5.57
C ALA A 99 4.08 6.58 -5.94
N THR A 100 3.52 7.55 -5.20
CA THR A 100 3.76 8.98 -5.43
C THR A 100 4.05 9.68 -4.12
N VAL A 101 5.07 10.54 -4.09
CA VAL A 101 5.40 11.36 -2.91
C VAL A 101 4.29 12.38 -2.69
N VAL A 102 3.75 12.41 -1.48
CA VAL A 102 2.70 13.33 -1.07
C VAL A 102 3.25 14.34 -0.06
N GLN A 103 2.91 15.62 -0.26
CA GLN A 103 3.33 16.68 0.64
C GLN A 103 2.86 16.39 2.08
N SER A 104 3.81 16.40 3.01
CA SER A 104 3.53 16.04 4.40
C SER A 104 4.44 16.78 5.38
N PRO A 105 4.02 16.97 6.66
CA PRO A 105 4.85 17.61 7.68
C PRO A 105 6.21 16.94 7.89
N GLY A 106 6.27 15.59 7.74
CA GLY A 106 7.50 14.80 7.86
C GLY A 106 8.33 14.76 6.57
N ARG A 107 7.76 15.21 5.44
CA ARG A 107 8.40 15.23 4.11
C ARG A 107 8.86 13.86 3.61
N ASN A 108 8.28 12.80 4.14
CA ASN A 108 8.70 11.42 3.95
C ASN A 108 7.53 10.45 3.70
N LEU A 109 6.44 10.95 3.11
CA LEU A 109 5.24 10.15 2.91
C LEU A 109 5.02 9.88 1.42
N ILE A 110 4.64 8.65 1.09
CA ILE A 110 4.12 8.27 -0.23
C ILE A 110 2.68 7.78 -0.11
N VAL A 111 1.92 7.89 -1.21
CA VAL A 111 0.61 7.29 -1.39
C VAL A 111 0.68 6.21 -2.45
N THR A 112 -0.06 5.12 -2.26
CA THR A 112 -0.19 4.00 -3.18
C THR A 112 -1.53 3.28 -2.96
N ALA A 113 -1.83 2.22 -3.69
CA ALA A 113 -2.96 1.35 -3.40
C ALA A 113 -2.70 0.49 -2.15
N GLY A 114 -3.76 0.15 -1.41
CA GLY A 114 -3.67 -0.71 -0.23
C GLY A 114 -3.13 -2.09 -0.57
N HIS A 115 -3.64 -2.73 -1.65
CA HIS A 115 -3.18 -4.05 -2.08
C HIS A 115 -1.68 -4.12 -2.41
N CYS A 116 -1.03 -2.97 -2.70
CA CYS A 116 0.40 -2.92 -2.93
C CYS A 116 1.24 -3.14 -1.65
N LEU A 117 0.66 -2.96 -0.46
CA LEU A 117 1.38 -3.01 0.81
C LEU A 117 0.80 -4.01 1.83
N MET A 118 -0.24 -4.78 1.45
CA MET A 118 -0.93 -5.73 2.33
C MET A 118 -0.11 -6.95 2.72
N ASP A 119 0.76 -7.44 1.85
CA ASP A 119 1.52 -8.64 2.13
C ASP A 119 2.61 -8.34 3.15
N GLY A 120 2.58 -9.04 4.29
CA GLY A 120 3.47 -8.85 5.42
C GLY A 120 4.97 -8.80 5.10
N ASP A 121 5.35 -9.30 3.94
CA ASP A 121 6.71 -9.21 3.40
C ASP A 121 7.12 -7.77 3.04
N GLN A 122 6.16 -6.85 2.86
CA GLN A 122 6.43 -5.44 2.54
C GLN A 122 6.75 -4.61 3.79
N SER A 123 6.33 -5.07 4.97
CA SER A 123 6.53 -4.39 6.25
C SER A 123 7.80 -4.80 6.99
N ASP A 124 8.55 -5.79 6.48
CA ASP A 124 9.80 -6.27 7.09
C ASP A 124 10.99 -5.31 6.89
N GLY A 125 10.78 -4.18 6.19
CA GLY A 125 11.79 -3.16 5.94
C GLY A 125 12.69 -3.43 4.73
N THR A 126 12.37 -4.42 3.91
CA THR A 126 13.11 -4.72 2.67
C THR A 126 12.55 -3.94 1.48
N ALA A 127 11.24 -3.67 1.48
CA ALA A 127 10.58 -2.93 0.40
C ALA A 127 11.13 -1.50 0.27
N VAL A 128 11.39 -1.09 -0.97
CA VAL A 128 11.93 0.22 -1.29
C VAL A 128 11.10 0.95 -2.34
N PHE A 129 11.07 2.27 -2.21
CA PHE A 129 10.52 3.19 -3.19
C PHE A 129 11.67 3.82 -4.00
N ALA A 130 11.57 3.78 -5.33
CA ALA A 130 12.54 4.36 -6.27
C ALA A 130 11.87 5.42 -7.16
N PRO A 131 11.89 6.71 -6.78
CA PRO A 131 11.32 7.78 -7.58
C PRO A 131 12.07 7.96 -8.91
N ALA A 132 11.32 8.25 -9.96
CA ALA A 132 11.81 8.44 -11.34
C ALA A 132 12.67 7.27 -11.85
N TYR A 133 12.43 6.05 -11.36
CA TYR A 133 13.13 4.85 -11.84
C TYR A 133 12.98 4.70 -13.36
N ALA A 134 14.07 4.36 -14.03
CA ALA A 134 14.04 3.99 -15.45
C ALA A 134 15.26 3.13 -15.81
N ASN A 135 15.04 2.02 -16.52
CA ASN A 135 16.10 1.17 -17.10
C ASN A 135 17.17 0.71 -16.09
N GLY A 136 16.77 0.34 -14.88
CA GLY A 136 17.71 -0.07 -13.83
C GLY A 136 18.35 1.07 -13.05
N VAL A 137 17.98 2.33 -13.33
CA VAL A 137 18.56 3.51 -12.70
C VAL A 137 17.51 4.20 -11.82
N ALA A 138 17.86 4.44 -10.54
CA ALA A 138 17.13 5.30 -9.62
C ALA A 138 17.90 6.63 -9.46
N PRO A 139 17.58 7.66 -10.25
CA PRO A 139 18.42 8.88 -10.34
C PRO A 139 18.47 9.67 -9.02
N TYR A 140 17.48 9.52 -8.18
CA TYR A 140 17.41 10.17 -6.88
C TYR A 140 17.85 9.25 -5.73
N GLY A 141 18.08 7.95 -5.99
CA GLY A 141 18.29 6.91 -4.99
C GLY A 141 17.01 6.18 -4.62
N THR A 142 17.04 5.47 -3.50
CA THR A 142 15.93 4.68 -2.98
C THR A 142 15.64 5.02 -1.54
N TRP A 143 14.39 4.82 -1.10
CA TRP A 143 13.93 4.99 0.27
C TRP A 143 13.25 3.73 0.75
N LYS A 144 13.64 3.24 1.93
CA LYS A 144 13.01 2.09 2.56
C LYS A 144 11.65 2.45 3.15
N ILE A 145 10.68 1.57 3.01
CA ILE A 145 9.41 1.67 3.71
C ILE A 145 9.65 1.38 5.19
N GLN A 146 9.21 2.28 6.06
CA GLN A 146 9.38 2.19 7.50
C GLN A 146 8.08 1.84 8.22
N GLN A 147 6.95 2.34 7.72
CA GLN A 147 5.64 2.11 8.31
C GLN A 147 4.55 2.28 7.27
N VAL A 148 3.57 1.38 7.30
CA VAL A 148 2.39 1.40 6.42
C VAL A 148 1.16 1.84 7.22
N TYR A 149 0.26 2.54 6.57
CA TYR A 149 -1.01 3.02 7.09
C TYR A 149 -2.12 2.69 6.10
N GLU A 150 -3.08 1.91 6.54
CA GLU A 150 -4.23 1.45 5.77
C GLU A 150 -5.51 1.72 6.55
N ASP A 151 -6.65 1.74 5.85
CA ASP A 151 -7.97 1.75 6.48
C ASP A 151 -8.32 0.32 6.93
N ASP A 152 -8.92 0.17 8.10
CA ASP A 152 -9.27 -1.14 8.66
C ASP A 152 -10.27 -1.90 7.76
N ARG A 153 -11.12 -1.19 6.99
CA ARG A 153 -12.06 -1.80 6.02
C ARG A 153 -11.34 -2.45 4.85
N TRP A 154 -10.21 -1.89 4.45
CA TRP A 154 -9.33 -2.53 3.47
C TRP A 154 -8.53 -3.67 4.12
N ALA A 155 -7.81 -3.40 5.19
CA ALA A 155 -6.90 -4.34 5.84
C ALA A 155 -7.60 -5.62 6.35
N GLU A 156 -8.84 -5.51 6.85
CA GLU A 156 -9.60 -6.65 7.40
C GLU A 156 -10.65 -7.21 6.41
N GLY A 157 -11.18 -6.37 5.51
CA GLY A 157 -12.34 -6.69 4.66
C GLY A 157 -12.07 -6.72 3.16
N THR A 158 -10.92 -6.23 2.71
CA THR A 158 -10.62 -6.05 1.28
C THR A 158 -11.73 -5.31 0.51
N ASP A 159 -12.26 -4.24 1.12
CA ASP A 159 -13.30 -3.41 0.52
C ASP A 159 -12.65 -2.46 -0.48
N ASP A 160 -12.88 -2.68 -1.77
CA ASP A 160 -12.28 -1.93 -2.89
C ASP A 160 -12.52 -0.42 -2.81
N ASP A 161 -13.53 0.04 -2.09
CA ASP A 161 -13.80 1.46 -1.87
C ASP A 161 -12.77 2.14 -0.96
N PHE A 162 -11.93 1.35 -0.28
CA PHE A 162 -10.91 1.79 0.68
C PHE A 162 -9.49 1.28 0.35
N ASP A 163 -9.27 0.77 -0.86
CA ASP A 163 -7.96 0.30 -1.36
C ASP A 163 -6.98 1.48 -1.53
N LEU A 164 -6.54 2.04 -0.41
CA LEU A 164 -5.61 3.16 -0.31
C LEU A 164 -4.65 2.93 0.84
N ALA A 165 -3.37 3.17 0.61
CA ALA A 165 -2.35 3.16 1.65
C ALA A 165 -1.45 4.38 1.58
N PHE A 166 -0.93 4.77 2.75
CA PHE A 166 0.22 5.65 2.87
C PHE A 166 1.39 4.86 3.46
N ALA A 167 2.60 5.14 2.99
CA ALA A 167 3.79 4.60 3.62
C ALA A 167 4.74 5.71 4.02
N ARG A 168 5.20 5.64 5.27
CA ARG A 168 6.29 6.49 5.76
C ARG A 168 7.62 5.87 5.36
N LEU A 169 8.47 6.68 4.79
CA LEU A 169 9.80 6.29 4.34
C LEU A 169 10.86 6.65 5.39
N ALA A 170 11.85 5.78 5.55
CA ALA A 170 13.08 6.14 6.25
C ALA A 170 13.85 7.22 5.45
N PRO A 171 14.68 8.04 6.09
CA PRO A 171 15.62 8.89 5.35
C PRO A 171 16.53 8.04 4.45
N ASP A 172 16.99 8.62 3.34
CA ASP A 172 17.99 7.98 2.50
C ASP A 172 19.35 7.83 3.21
N ASP A 173 20.32 7.18 2.58
CA ASP A 173 21.68 6.98 3.14
C ASP A 173 22.43 8.30 3.45
N ARG A 174 21.92 9.42 2.97
CA ARG A 174 22.44 10.78 3.23
C ARG A 174 21.61 11.53 4.29
N GLY A 175 20.62 10.88 4.89
CA GLY A 175 19.73 11.45 5.89
C GLY A 175 18.66 12.40 5.33
N ARG A 176 18.36 12.36 4.02
CA ARG A 176 17.39 13.25 3.37
C ARG A 176 16.01 12.64 3.35
N ALA A 177 14.98 13.44 3.57
CA ALA A 177 13.61 13.04 3.28
C ALA A 177 13.34 13.03 1.76
N VAL A 178 12.46 12.17 1.30
CA VAL A 178 12.18 11.99 -0.13
C VAL A 178 11.67 13.28 -0.78
N GLU A 179 10.77 14.00 -0.14
CA GLU A 179 10.19 15.26 -0.64
C GLU A 179 11.25 16.35 -0.83
N ASP A 180 12.32 16.35 -0.03
CA ASP A 180 13.43 17.30 -0.18
C ASP A 180 14.21 17.11 -1.48
N VAL A 181 14.13 15.91 -2.04
CA VAL A 181 14.91 15.51 -3.22
C VAL A 181 14.07 15.55 -4.49
N THR A 182 12.82 15.09 -4.40
CA THR A 182 11.97 14.90 -5.57
C THR A 182 10.88 15.95 -5.71
N GLY A 183 10.56 16.70 -4.64
CA GLY A 183 9.29 17.38 -4.51
C GLY A 183 8.17 16.42 -4.18
N ALA A 184 6.93 16.89 -4.19
CA ALA A 184 5.74 16.13 -3.85
C ALA A 184 4.49 16.74 -4.50
N ALA A 185 3.43 15.95 -4.63
CA ALA A 185 2.10 16.44 -4.97
C ALA A 185 1.26 16.71 -3.70
N VAL A 186 0.29 17.59 -3.81
CA VAL A 186 -0.67 17.87 -2.74
C VAL A 186 -1.84 16.91 -2.83
N LEU A 187 -2.18 16.26 -1.72
CA LEU A 187 -3.37 15.40 -1.64
C LEU A 187 -4.64 16.28 -1.52
N ASP A 188 -5.65 15.98 -2.32
CA ASP A 188 -6.97 16.59 -2.22
C ASP A 188 -7.99 15.54 -1.79
N THR A 189 -8.53 15.70 -0.60
CA THR A 189 -9.49 14.78 0.01
C THR A 189 -10.92 15.32 0.04
N THR A 190 -11.25 16.26 -0.85
CA THR A 190 -12.59 16.87 -0.91
C THR A 190 -13.61 16.07 -1.73
N GLY A 191 -13.23 14.86 -2.18
CA GLY A 191 -14.11 14.01 -2.97
C GLY A 191 -14.23 14.43 -4.43
N ARG A 192 -13.23 15.10 -4.99
CA ARG A 192 -13.16 15.44 -6.41
C ARG A 192 -13.11 14.18 -7.27
N ALA A 193 -13.80 14.21 -8.40
CA ALA A 193 -13.81 13.15 -9.40
C ALA A 193 -14.41 13.65 -10.71
N GLY A 194 -14.21 12.91 -11.80
CA GLY A 194 -14.78 13.25 -13.09
C GLY A 194 -14.06 14.40 -13.77
N GLU A 195 -12.78 14.60 -13.50
CA GLU A 195 -11.94 15.65 -14.05
C GLU A 195 -10.87 15.08 -14.99
N GLU A 196 -10.22 15.96 -15.76
CA GLU A 196 -9.04 15.56 -16.50
C GLU A 196 -7.87 15.32 -15.54
N VAL A 197 -7.27 14.15 -15.64
CA VAL A 197 -6.13 13.74 -14.83
C VAL A 197 -4.97 13.26 -15.69
N THR A 198 -3.77 13.46 -15.19
CA THR A 198 -2.55 12.82 -15.70
C THR A 198 -2.14 11.74 -14.72
N VAL A 199 -1.97 10.53 -15.22
CA VAL A 199 -1.56 9.35 -14.44
C VAL A 199 -0.23 8.87 -14.97
N THR A 200 0.73 8.64 -14.06
CA THR A 200 2.04 8.05 -14.37
C THR A 200 2.22 6.79 -13.55
N GLY A 201 2.47 5.67 -14.19
CA GLY A 201 2.60 4.37 -13.54
C GLY A 201 3.76 3.53 -14.09
N TYR A 202 4.12 2.50 -13.36
CA TYR A 202 5.22 1.59 -13.65
C TYR A 202 4.68 0.19 -13.96
N PRO A 203 4.42 -0.16 -15.25
CA PRO A 203 4.04 -1.52 -15.62
C PRO A 203 5.08 -2.54 -15.19
N ALA A 204 4.68 -3.63 -14.54
CA ALA A 204 5.60 -4.63 -13.99
C ALA A 204 6.45 -5.34 -15.08
N ASP A 205 5.94 -5.39 -16.30
CA ASP A 205 6.62 -5.99 -17.45
C ASP A 205 7.65 -5.05 -18.14
N ARG A 206 7.83 -3.81 -17.65
CA ARG A 206 8.67 -2.78 -18.28
C ARG A 206 9.57 -2.08 -17.28
N LYS A 207 10.72 -1.61 -17.75
CA LYS A 207 11.69 -0.86 -16.92
C LYS A 207 11.58 0.66 -17.07
N VAL A 208 10.49 1.14 -17.65
CA VAL A 208 10.21 2.57 -17.85
C VAL A 208 8.76 2.88 -17.51
N PRO A 209 8.48 4.05 -16.93
CA PRO A 209 7.10 4.44 -16.63
C PRO A 209 6.29 4.75 -17.88
N ARG A 210 4.98 4.69 -17.73
CA ARG A 210 3.99 5.14 -18.72
C ARG A 210 3.20 6.29 -18.14
N THR A 211 2.83 7.25 -18.96
CA THR A 211 1.95 8.35 -18.56
C THR A 211 0.83 8.55 -19.59
N CYS A 212 -0.32 8.94 -19.12
CA CYS A 212 -1.46 9.24 -19.95
C CYS A 212 -2.29 10.37 -19.31
N THR A 213 -2.91 11.17 -20.16
CA THR A 213 -3.86 12.21 -19.72
C THR A 213 -5.21 11.94 -20.37
N ALA A 214 -6.24 11.81 -19.54
CA ALA A 214 -7.62 11.61 -19.98
C ALA A 214 -8.60 12.17 -18.97
N VAL A 215 -9.87 12.31 -19.36
CA VAL A 215 -10.94 12.70 -18.46
C VAL A 215 -11.42 11.48 -17.69
N ALA A 216 -11.28 11.50 -16.37
CA ALA A 216 -11.85 10.50 -15.51
C ALA A 216 -13.38 10.61 -15.47
N VAL A 217 -14.05 9.50 -15.23
CA VAL A 217 -15.52 9.44 -15.11
C VAL A 217 -15.88 8.94 -13.72
N ARG A 218 -16.73 9.67 -13.00
CA ARG A 218 -17.27 9.18 -11.72
C ARG A 218 -18.25 8.05 -12.00
N GLU A 219 -18.03 6.88 -11.43
CA GLU A 219 -18.92 5.72 -11.58
C GLU A 219 -19.89 5.55 -10.41
N SER A 220 -19.45 5.93 -9.21
CA SER A 220 -20.27 5.86 -7.99
C SER A 220 -19.92 7.01 -7.02
N ALA A 221 -20.41 6.93 -5.81
CA ALA A 221 -20.02 7.84 -4.74
C ALA A 221 -18.55 7.65 -4.34
N THR A 222 -18.04 6.43 -4.47
CA THR A 222 -16.73 5.96 -3.96
C THR A 222 -15.73 5.59 -5.05
N GLN A 223 -16.18 5.42 -6.31
CA GLN A 223 -15.35 4.96 -7.41
C GLN A 223 -15.37 5.91 -8.62
N GLN A 224 -14.26 6.00 -9.30
CA GLN A 224 -14.10 6.68 -10.58
C GLN A 224 -13.23 5.84 -11.52
N ARG A 225 -13.42 6.05 -12.84
CA ARG A 225 -12.76 5.32 -13.92
C ARG A 225 -11.95 6.25 -14.80
N PHE A 226 -10.86 5.72 -15.33
CA PHE A 226 -9.95 6.36 -16.25
C PHE A 226 -9.64 5.40 -17.39
N ASP A 227 -9.91 5.80 -18.63
CA ASP A 227 -9.70 4.98 -19.80
C ASP A 227 -8.45 5.47 -20.56
N CYS A 228 -7.42 4.65 -20.56
CA CYS A 228 -6.18 4.91 -21.28
C CYS A 228 -5.52 3.60 -21.66
N ALA A 229 -5.14 3.46 -22.92
CA ALA A 229 -4.49 2.25 -23.38
C ALA A 229 -3.14 2.03 -22.69
N ASP A 230 -2.86 0.75 -22.37
CA ASP A 230 -1.54 0.28 -21.95
C ASP A 230 -1.14 0.69 -20.51
N PHE A 231 -2.08 0.44 -19.56
CA PHE A 231 -1.86 0.54 -18.10
C PHE A 231 -2.05 -0.83 -17.44
N PRO A 232 -1.16 -1.82 -17.69
CA PRO A 232 -1.26 -3.16 -17.14
C PRO A 232 -0.86 -3.22 -15.66
N GLY A 233 -0.84 -4.44 -15.09
CA GLY A 233 -0.39 -4.72 -13.72
C GLY A 233 0.95 -4.07 -13.40
N GLY A 234 1.12 -3.61 -12.15
CA GLY A 234 2.25 -2.79 -11.70
C GLY A 234 1.97 -1.29 -11.72
N THR A 235 1.01 -0.82 -12.52
CA THR A 235 0.56 0.58 -12.48
C THR A 235 -0.33 0.89 -11.27
N SER A 236 -0.77 -0.12 -10.53
CA SER A 236 -1.45 0.02 -9.23
C SER A 236 -0.69 0.99 -8.32
N GLY A 237 -1.43 1.86 -7.62
CA GLY A 237 -0.85 2.89 -6.75
C GLY A 237 -0.48 4.19 -7.46
N SER A 238 -0.63 4.28 -8.79
CA SER A 238 -0.42 5.53 -9.54
C SER A 238 -1.36 6.63 -9.08
N ALA A 239 -0.83 7.80 -8.73
CA ALA A 239 -1.65 8.95 -8.41
C ALA A 239 -2.33 9.53 -9.65
N TRP A 240 -3.61 9.90 -9.51
CA TRP A 240 -4.37 10.64 -10.52
C TRP A 240 -4.26 12.12 -10.21
N ILE A 241 -3.43 12.81 -10.99
CA ILE A 241 -3.09 14.22 -10.75
C ILE A 241 -3.93 15.10 -11.65
N ALA A 242 -4.80 15.92 -11.04
CA ALA A 242 -5.62 16.89 -11.73
C ALA A 242 -4.79 18.04 -12.31
N ARG A 243 -5.40 18.86 -13.18
CA ARG A 243 -4.72 20.00 -13.84
C ARG A 243 -4.11 21.01 -12.89
N ASP A 244 -4.62 21.13 -11.68
CA ASP A 244 -4.09 22.01 -10.62
C ASP A 244 -2.93 21.40 -9.83
N GLY A 245 -2.44 20.20 -10.24
CA GLY A 245 -1.31 19.50 -9.63
C GLY A 245 -1.66 18.71 -8.37
N LYS A 246 -2.95 18.57 -8.03
CA LYS A 246 -3.37 17.83 -6.85
C LYS A 246 -3.74 16.38 -7.16
N ILE A 247 -3.45 15.49 -6.22
CA ILE A 247 -3.86 14.09 -6.27
C ILE A 247 -5.33 14.01 -5.87
N ILE A 248 -6.19 13.53 -6.79
CA ILE A 248 -7.64 13.33 -6.57
C ILE A 248 -8.06 11.86 -6.65
N GLY A 249 -7.13 10.95 -6.91
CA GLY A 249 -7.36 9.52 -7.00
C GLY A 249 -6.05 8.75 -6.95
N VAL A 250 -6.16 7.43 -6.76
CA VAL A 250 -5.04 6.49 -6.80
C VAL A 250 -5.53 5.25 -7.56
N LEU A 251 -4.77 4.76 -8.52
CA LEU A 251 -5.11 3.59 -9.31
C LEU A 251 -5.16 2.35 -8.41
N THR A 252 -6.33 1.74 -8.29
CA THR A 252 -6.57 0.58 -7.43
C THR A 252 -6.91 -0.69 -8.20
N GLY A 253 -7.29 -0.58 -9.46
CA GLY A 253 -7.66 -1.74 -10.25
C GLY A 253 -8.01 -1.37 -11.69
N GLY A 254 -8.68 -2.30 -12.37
CA GLY A 254 -9.18 -2.12 -13.73
C GLY A 254 -9.63 -3.45 -14.32
N ASP A 255 -10.61 -3.41 -15.23
CA ASP A 255 -11.13 -4.62 -15.89
C ASP A 255 -10.18 -5.15 -16.97
N THR A 256 -9.38 -4.25 -17.56
CA THR A 256 -8.42 -4.54 -18.61
C THR A 256 -7.23 -3.58 -18.51
N ASP A 257 -6.17 -3.81 -19.28
CA ASP A 257 -5.01 -2.91 -19.37
C ASP A 257 -5.36 -1.51 -19.92
N ASP A 258 -6.57 -1.32 -20.43
CA ASP A 258 -7.05 -0.07 -21.00
C ASP A 258 -8.05 0.66 -20.11
N VAL A 259 -8.47 0.06 -19.01
CA VAL A 259 -9.47 0.58 -18.07
C VAL A 259 -8.92 0.52 -16.66
N SER A 260 -8.75 1.65 -16.04
CA SER A 260 -8.28 1.76 -14.66
C SER A 260 -9.36 2.36 -13.75
N THR A 261 -9.42 1.89 -12.51
CA THR A 261 -10.31 2.41 -11.47
C THR A 261 -9.51 3.04 -10.33
N SER A 262 -10.15 3.95 -9.64
CA SER A 262 -9.61 4.61 -8.45
C SER A 262 -10.71 4.85 -7.43
N THR A 263 -10.37 4.73 -6.15
CA THR A 263 -11.26 5.23 -5.10
C THR A 263 -11.35 6.76 -5.16
N VAL A 264 -12.51 7.32 -4.83
CA VAL A 264 -12.68 8.78 -4.68
C VAL A 264 -12.16 9.20 -3.32
N LEU A 265 -11.15 10.07 -3.30
CA LEU A 265 -10.47 10.49 -2.06
C LEU A 265 -11.35 11.48 -1.26
N GLY A 266 -12.07 10.96 -0.26
CA GLY A 266 -12.95 11.73 0.62
C GLY A 266 -12.47 11.73 2.09
N ASP A 267 -13.42 11.82 3.01
CA ASP A 267 -13.16 11.91 4.47
C ASP A 267 -12.33 10.74 5.01
N TYR A 268 -12.49 9.53 4.44
CA TYR A 268 -11.68 8.38 4.83
C TYR A 268 -10.20 8.60 4.51
N ALA A 269 -9.90 9.13 3.32
CA ALA A 269 -8.54 9.43 2.90
C ALA A 269 -7.93 10.57 3.74
N ALA A 270 -8.75 11.58 4.10
CA ALA A 270 -8.33 12.64 5.03
C ALA A 270 -7.97 12.08 6.41
N SER A 271 -8.80 11.16 6.93
CA SER A 271 -8.58 10.51 8.23
C SER A 271 -7.32 9.63 8.22
N LEU A 272 -7.12 8.86 7.15
CA LEU A 272 -5.96 8.01 6.97
C LEU A 272 -4.67 8.86 6.82
N PHE A 273 -4.71 9.94 6.04
CA PHE A 273 -3.60 10.89 5.92
C PHE A 273 -3.25 11.54 7.26
N ALA A 274 -4.25 11.95 8.04
CA ALA A 274 -4.03 12.47 9.39
C ALA A 274 -3.36 11.44 10.31
N LYS A 275 -3.79 10.15 10.26
CA LYS A 275 -3.15 9.03 10.99
C LYS A 275 -1.68 8.86 10.55
N ALA A 276 -1.41 8.88 9.23
CA ALA A 276 -0.07 8.71 8.68
C ALA A 276 0.89 9.88 9.01
N THR A 277 0.37 11.08 9.19
CA THR A 277 1.14 12.29 9.52
C THR A 277 1.22 12.58 11.00
N ALA A 278 0.46 11.87 11.86
CA ALA A 278 0.48 12.05 13.31
C ALA A 278 1.89 11.82 13.87
N GLY A 279 2.36 12.75 14.72
CA GLY A 279 3.67 12.65 15.37
C GLY A 279 4.88 12.91 14.46
N ALA A 280 4.66 13.19 13.19
CA ALA A 280 5.75 13.63 12.32
C ALA A 280 6.21 15.02 12.76
N LYS A 281 7.40 15.10 13.36
CA LYS A 281 8.06 16.40 13.54
C LYS A 281 8.38 16.95 12.15
N ALA A 282 8.05 18.23 11.91
CA ALA A 282 8.56 18.92 10.72
C ALA A 282 10.08 18.69 10.66
N ALA A 283 10.56 18.09 9.58
CA ALA A 283 11.98 17.92 9.37
C ALA A 283 12.60 19.34 9.40
N SER A 284 13.55 19.58 10.30
CA SER A 284 14.31 20.83 10.26
C SER A 284 14.95 20.93 8.89
N PRO A 285 14.84 22.08 8.20
CA PRO A 285 15.51 22.24 6.92
C PRO A 285 17.01 21.99 7.15
N ALA A 286 17.57 21.06 6.36
CA ALA A 286 19.01 20.84 6.37
C ALA A 286 19.68 22.19 6.13
N GLY A 287 20.50 22.63 7.07
CA GLY A 287 21.23 23.91 6.97
C GLY A 287 21.99 23.96 5.65
N ARG A 288 21.83 25.06 4.94
CA ARG A 288 22.55 25.36 3.70
C ARG A 288 24.03 25.58 4.02
#